data_341975ebd76097c1f295afb6e8e1fcad
#
_entry.id   341975ebd76097c1f295afb6e8e1fcad
#
_cell.length_a   1.000
_cell.length_b   1.000
_cell.length_c   1.000
_cell.angle_alpha   90.00
_cell.angle_beta   90.00
_cell.angle_gamma   90.00
#
_symmetry.space_group_name_H-M   'P 1'
#
loop_
_entity.id
_entity.type
_entity.pdbx_description
1 polymer ?
#
loop_
_entity_poly.entity_id
_entity_poly.type
_entity_poly.pdbx_seq_one_letter_code
_entity_poly.pdbx_strand_id
1 'polypeptide(L)'
;MINYTDSSYTESNLIISDNGMGYDVDKYTKIIRESIELELLKENYPHEHELLDGIFYLILETVLNKNDTILIASNKYPTELVRDKFLKLNYMHINYALHCMDNNTTKVHNIKKYMLTILFNAPSTISGYYQAEVSHDYQQLTVNSK
;
A
#
# COMPACT_ATOMS: atom_id res chain seq x y z
N MET A 1 24.34 4.90 -2.71
CA MET A 1 24.43 5.38 -2.94
C MET A 1 24.37 5.86 -2.78
N ILE A 2 24.08 5.23 -2.66
CA ILE A 2 24.24 5.54 -2.77
C ILE A 2 24.13 5.64 -2.48
N ASN A 3 24.27 5.36 -2.64
CA ASN A 3 24.43 5.58 -2.68
C ASN A 3 24.27 5.57 -2.13
N TYR A 4 24.43 5.29 -2.36
CA TYR A 4 24.65 5.57 -2.14
C TYR A 4 24.85 5.40 -1.82
N THR A 5 24.96 4.88 -1.74
CA THR A 5 25.41 5.06 -1.73
C THR A 5 25.77 5.03 -1.43
N ASP A 6 25.72 4.69 -1.55
CA ASP A 6 26.13 5.10 -1.47
C ASP A 6 26.29 5.25 -1.10
N SER A 7 26.49 5.14 -0.70
CA SER A 7 26.59 5.69 -0.46
C SER A 7 26.65 6.08 0.04
N SER A 8 27.02 6.07 0.34
CA SER A 8 26.96 6.71 0.75
C SER A 8 26.87 7.16 1.44
N TYR A 9 27.33 7.24 1.61
CA TYR A 9 27.17 7.80 2.23
C TYR A 9 27.22 7.63 2.85
N THR A 10 27.21 7.50 2.88
CA THR A 10 27.19 7.37 3.62
C THR A 10 27.31 7.01 4.58
N GLU A 11 27.86 6.89 4.56
CA GLU A 11 27.90 6.65 5.60
C GLU A 11 27.80 6.90 6.44
N SER A 12 27.70 7.28 6.73
CA SER A 12 27.40 7.58 7.69
C SER A 12 26.88 7.86 8.25
N ASN A 13 26.69 8.16 8.12
CA ASN A 13 26.01 8.27 8.72
C ASN A 13 25.42 8.02 9.28
N LEU A 14 25.48 8.09 8.90
CA LEU A 14 24.76 7.73 9.47
C LEU A 14 24.68 7.31 10.36
N ILE A 15 24.76 7.43 10.70
CA ILE A 15 24.76 7.09 11.58
C ILE A 15 24.15 6.44 12.18
N ILE A 16 24.07 6.64 12.02
CA ILE A 16 23.52 6.18 12.49
C ILE A 16 22.97 5.65 12.93
N SER A 17 22.86 5.61 12.71
CA SER A 17 22.41 5.13 12.99
C SER A 17 22.01 4.65 13.42
N ASP A 18 22.75 5.37 12.96
CA ASP A 18 22.54 5.08 14.10
C ASP A 18 21.57 3.94 14.37
N ASN A 19 21.07 3.59 14.84
CA ASN A 19 20.00 2.65 15.11
C ASN A 19 19.51 1.85 13.92
N GLY A 20 20.16 1.97 12.79
CA GLY A 20 19.71 1.29 11.57
C GLY A 20 18.43 1.83 10.96
N MET A 21 17.91 2.94 11.46
CA MET A 21 16.67 3.54 10.93
C MET A 21 16.82 3.90 9.45
N GLY A 22 17.95 4.49 9.07
CA GLY A 22 18.18 4.84 7.66
C GLY A 22 18.20 3.60 6.76
N TYR A 23 18.83 2.54 7.23
CA TYR A 23 18.86 1.28 6.48
C TYR A 23 17.45 0.70 6.32
N ASP A 24 16.63 0.75 7.37
CA ASP A 24 15.26 0.25 7.30
C ASP A 24 14.42 1.07 6.32
N VAL A 25 14.57 2.39 6.32
CA VAL A 25 13.85 3.26 5.39
C VAL A 25 14.22 2.89 3.95
N ASP A 26 15.52 2.79 3.65
CA ASP A 26 15.97 2.46 2.30
C ASP A 26 15.49 1.08 1.88
N LYS A 27 15.60 0.10 2.77
CA LYS A 27 15.17 -1.27 2.50
C LYS A 27 13.69 -1.34 2.18
N TYR A 28 12.87 -0.75 3.03
CA TYR A 28 11.42 -0.83 2.84
C TYR A 28 10.93 0.05 1.70
N THR A 29 11.61 1.17 1.46
CA THR A 29 11.31 2.00 0.28
C THR A 29 11.41 1.15 -0.99
N LYS A 30 12.51 0.42 -1.12
CA LYS A 30 12.74 -0.42 -2.30
C LYS A 30 11.70 -1.54 -2.38
N ILE A 31 11.49 -2.25 -1.28
CA ILE A 31 10.55 -3.38 -1.24
C ILE A 31 9.15 -2.91 -1.63
N ILE A 32 8.69 -1.81 -1.05
CA ILE A 32 7.33 -1.32 -1.28
C ILE A 32 7.17 -0.84 -2.72
N ARG A 33 8.13 -0.04 -3.21
CA ARG A 33 8.07 0.46 -4.58
C ARG A 33 7.96 -0.68 -5.60
N GLU A 34 8.73 -1.74 -5.38
CA GLU A 34 8.71 -2.89 -6.28
C GLU A 34 7.42 -3.70 -6.12
N SER A 35 6.98 -3.88 -4.90
CA SER A 35 5.80 -4.68 -4.62
C SER A 35 4.53 -4.11 -5.23
N ILE A 36 4.34 -2.80 -5.11
CA ILE A 36 3.15 -2.14 -5.66
C ILE A 36 3.36 -1.69 -7.11
N GLU A 37 4.57 -1.86 -7.65
CA GLU A 37 4.93 -1.44 -9.00
C GLU A 37 4.63 0.04 -9.22
N LEU A 38 5.19 0.88 -8.34
CA LEU A 38 4.88 2.30 -8.30
C LEU A 38 5.11 3.01 -9.64
N GLU A 39 6.21 2.66 -10.33
CA GLU A 39 6.52 3.30 -11.61
C GLU A 39 5.47 2.96 -12.67
N LEU A 40 5.03 1.71 -12.70
CA LEU A 40 3.98 1.29 -13.63
C LEU A 40 2.64 1.95 -13.28
N LEU A 41 2.33 2.07 -11.99
CA LEU A 41 1.13 2.79 -11.57
C LEU A 41 1.16 4.23 -12.07
N LYS A 42 2.30 4.89 -11.97
CA LYS A 42 2.43 6.28 -12.43
C LYS A 42 2.28 6.40 -13.94
N GLU A 43 2.75 5.40 -14.68
CA GLU A 43 2.54 5.38 -16.14
C GLU A 43 1.06 5.24 -16.49
N ASN A 44 0.36 4.36 -15.76
CA ASN A 44 -1.04 4.08 -16.06
C ASN A 44 -1.99 5.13 -15.50
N TYR A 45 -1.53 5.94 -14.53
CA TYR A 45 -2.33 6.99 -13.91
C TYR A 45 -1.56 8.31 -13.94
N PRO A 46 -1.40 8.90 -15.12
CA PRO A 46 -0.55 10.10 -15.27
C PRO A 46 -1.04 11.33 -14.53
N HIS A 47 -2.30 11.36 -14.15
CA HIS A 47 -2.86 12.49 -13.41
C HIS A 47 -2.97 12.25 -11.91
N GLU A 48 -2.47 11.10 -11.44
CA GLU A 48 -2.60 10.71 -10.04
C GLU A 48 -1.26 10.53 -9.34
N HIS A 49 -0.19 11.13 -9.88
CA HIS A 49 1.16 10.95 -9.33
C HIS A 49 1.24 11.39 -7.87
N GLU A 50 0.62 12.52 -7.54
CA GLU A 50 0.66 13.04 -6.19
C GLU A 50 -0.06 12.10 -5.21
N LEU A 51 -1.22 11.60 -5.62
CA LEU A 51 -1.97 10.64 -4.80
C LEU A 51 -1.19 9.34 -4.62
N LEU A 52 -0.57 8.87 -5.70
CA LEU A 52 0.25 7.65 -5.65
C LEU A 52 1.44 7.80 -4.71
N ASP A 53 2.11 8.95 -4.75
CA ASP A 53 3.19 9.23 -3.82
C ASP A 53 2.67 9.24 -2.38
N GLY A 54 1.49 9.82 -2.16
CA GLY A 54 0.86 9.83 -0.85
C GLY A 54 0.57 8.44 -0.33
N ILE A 55 0.06 7.57 -1.21
CA ILE A 55 -0.22 6.18 -0.86
C ILE A 55 1.09 5.46 -0.52
N PHE A 56 2.11 5.65 -1.34
CA PHE A 56 3.43 5.04 -1.08
C PHE A 56 3.97 5.45 0.28
N TYR A 57 3.95 6.75 0.59
CA TYR A 57 4.47 7.24 1.86
C TYR A 57 3.63 6.76 3.05
N LEU A 58 2.32 6.63 2.87
CA LEU A 58 1.47 6.08 3.92
C LEU A 58 1.82 4.63 4.22
N ILE A 59 2.06 3.84 3.18
CA ILE A 59 2.47 2.44 3.35
C ILE A 59 3.82 2.39 4.08
N LEU A 60 4.79 3.19 3.63
CA LEU A 60 6.11 3.22 4.22
C LEU A 60 6.05 3.62 5.69
N GLU A 61 5.32 4.68 5.99
CA GLU A 61 5.12 5.18 7.35
C GLU A 61 4.54 4.10 8.25
N THR A 62 3.55 3.38 7.74
CA THR A 62 2.87 2.32 8.49
C THR A 62 3.82 1.14 8.75
N VAL A 63 4.57 0.75 7.73
CA VAL A 63 5.54 -0.35 7.85
C VAL A 63 6.64 -0.01 8.85
N LEU A 64 7.04 1.25 8.91
CA LEU A 64 8.11 1.70 9.81
C LEU A 64 7.62 2.05 11.22
N ASN A 65 6.32 1.95 11.48
CA ASN A 65 5.75 2.32 12.77
C ASN A 65 6.33 1.44 13.87
N LYS A 66 6.72 2.07 14.99
CA LYS A 66 7.37 1.39 16.11
C LYS A 66 6.45 1.21 17.32
N ASN A 67 5.22 1.70 17.24
CA ASN A 67 4.25 1.48 18.32
C ASN A 67 3.85 0.02 18.38
N ASP A 68 3.37 -0.42 19.52
CA ASP A 68 2.90 -1.81 19.67
C ASP A 68 1.65 -2.09 18.86
N THR A 69 0.79 -1.08 18.72
CA THR A 69 -0.47 -1.22 17.99
C THR A 69 -0.68 -0.04 17.04
N ILE A 70 -1.50 -0.27 16.02
CA ILE A 70 -1.91 0.76 15.08
C ILE A 70 -3.44 0.77 15.06
N LEU A 71 -4.02 1.97 15.12
CA LEU A 71 -5.48 2.14 15.09
C LEU A 71 -5.94 2.21 13.63
N ILE A 72 -6.83 1.29 13.25
CA ILE A 72 -7.42 1.27 11.91
C ILE A 72 -8.92 1.06 12.08
N ALA A 73 -9.72 1.98 11.55
CA ALA A 73 -11.18 1.93 11.62
C ALA A 73 -11.65 1.73 13.06
N SER A 74 -11.07 2.50 13.99
CA SER A 74 -11.41 2.50 15.41
C SER A 74 -11.05 1.22 16.18
N ASN A 75 -10.32 0.31 15.54
CA ASN A 75 -9.83 -0.90 16.19
C ASN A 75 -8.31 -0.87 16.28
N LYS A 76 -7.78 -1.39 17.38
CA LYS A 76 -6.34 -1.50 17.58
C LYS A 76 -5.87 -2.86 17.07
N TYR A 77 -4.88 -2.83 16.20
CA TYR A 77 -4.28 -4.06 15.67
C TYR A 77 -2.80 -4.11 16.03
N PRO A 78 -2.25 -5.30 16.29
CA PRO A 78 -0.80 -5.41 16.50
C PRO A 78 -0.05 -4.85 15.29
N THR A 79 0.96 -4.05 15.55
CA THR A 79 1.75 -3.41 14.49
C THR A 79 2.35 -4.45 13.54
N GLU A 80 2.79 -5.59 14.07
CA GLU A 80 3.38 -6.64 13.24
C GLU A 80 2.38 -7.20 12.23
N LEU A 81 1.12 -7.34 12.63
CA LEU A 81 0.07 -7.79 11.72
C LEU A 81 -0.14 -6.79 10.59
N VAL A 82 -0.24 -5.51 10.95
CA VAL A 82 -0.45 -4.44 9.95
C VAL A 82 0.74 -4.36 9.00
N ARG A 83 1.97 -4.42 9.55
CA ARG A 83 3.19 -4.41 8.73
C ARG A 83 3.19 -5.55 7.73
N ASP A 84 2.87 -6.76 8.19
CA ASP A 84 2.84 -7.93 7.33
C ASP A 84 1.83 -7.77 6.19
N LYS A 85 0.64 -7.28 6.51
CA LYS A 85 -0.39 -7.04 5.50
C LYS A 85 0.04 -5.97 4.49
N PHE A 86 0.65 -4.89 4.97
CA PHE A 86 1.06 -3.79 4.10
C PHE A 86 2.24 -4.17 3.20
N LEU A 87 3.12 -5.03 3.68
CA LEU A 87 4.24 -5.50 2.85
C LEU A 87 3.77 -6.44 1.74
N LYS A 88 2.56 -6.95 1.82
CA LYS A 88 1.98 -7.83 0.79
C LYS A 88 1.09 -7.07 -0.21
N LEU A 89 0.95 -5.76 -0.04
CA LEU A 89 0.18 -4.97 -1.00
C LEU A 89 0.86 -5.02 -2.37
N ASN A 90 0.05 -5.08 -3.42
CA ASN A 90 0.54 -5.16 -4.78
C ASN A 90 -0.19 -4.17 -5.69
N TYR A 91 0.13 -4.20 -6.97
CA TYR A 91 -0.46 -3.30 -7.96
C TYR A 91 -1.98 -3.29 -7.91
N MET A 92 -2.60 -4.47 -7.86
CA MET A 92 -4.07 -4.58 -7.90
C MET A 92 -4.72 -3.96 -6.67
N HIS A 93 -4.07 -4.08 -5.51
CA HIS A 93 -4.58 -3.46 -4.29
C HIS A 93 -4.58 -1.94 -4.39
N ILE A 94 -3.51 -1.37 -4.97
CA ILE A 94 -3.42 0.08 -5.14
C ILE A 94 -4.41 0.56 -6.20
N ASN A 95 -4.56 -0.20 -7.27
CA ASN A 95 -5.55 0.08 -8.31
C ASN A 95 -6.95 0.16 -7.69
N TYR A 96 -7.28 -0.80 -6.84
CA TYR A 96 -8.55 -0.81 -6.11
C TYR A 96 -8.69 0.43 -5.21
N ALA A 97 -7.62 0.78 -4.50
CA ALA A 97 -7.64 1.96 -3.62
C ALA A 97 -7.92 3.23 -4.41
N LEU A 98 -7.32 3.37 -5.59
CA LEU A 98 -7.58 4.52 -6.45
C LEU A 98 -9.05 4.59 -6.86
N HIS A 99 -9.65 3.46 -7.19
CA HIS A 99 -11.07 3.41 -7.53
C HIS A 99 -11.96 3.82 -6.35
N CYS A 100 -11.61 3.38 -5.15
CA CYS A 100 -12.36 3.77 -3.94
C CYS A 100 -12.28 5.26 -3.70
N MET A 101 -11.11 5.86 -3.90
CA MET A 101 -10.91 7.29 -3.71
C MET A 101 -11.68 8.09 -4.74
N ASP A 102 -11.67 7.64 -5.98
CA ASP A 102 -12.35 8.32 -7.08
C ASP A 102 -13.85 8.44 -6.80
N ASN A 103 -14.43 7.39 -6.21
CA ASN A 103 -15.87 7.35 -5.96
C ASN A 103 -16.32 8.10 -4.71
N ASN A 104 -15.40 8.38 -3.77
CA ASN A 104 -15.79 8.84 -2.44
C ASN A 104 -15.07 10.09 -1.91
N THR A 105 -14.19 10.70 -2.70
CA THR A 105 -13.32 11.78 -2.21
C THR A 105 -14.08 12.98 -1.65
N THR A 106 -15.22 13.32 -2.23
CA THR A 106 -15.93 14.52 -1.84
C THR A 106 -16.61 14.41 -0.47
N LYS A 107 -16.73 13.20 0.07
CA LYS A 107 -17.42 12.94 1.33
C LYS A 107 -16.51 12.54 2.47
N VAL A 108 -15.21 12.48 2.23
CA VAL A 108 -14.25 11.98 3.22
C VAL A 108 -13.61 13.16 3.96
N HIS A 109 -13.80 13.22 5.29
CA HIS A 109 -13.21 14.26 6.12
C HIS A 109 -11.73 13.98 6.41
N ASN A 110 -11.35 12.72 6.52
CA ASN A 110 -9.98 12.35 6.83
C ASN A 110 -9.51 11.33 5.81
N ILE A 111 -8.89 11.83 4.76
CA ILE A 111 -8.45 11.02 3.63
C ILE A 111 -7.39 10.00 4.06
N LYS A 112 -6.47 10.39 4.94
CA LYS A 112 -5.42 9.49 5.43
C LYS A 112 -6.00 8.28 6.16
N LYS A 113 -6.94 8.52 7.06
CA LYS A 113 -7.61 7.42 7.80
C LYS A 113 -8.40 6.53 6.87
N TYR A 114 -9.09 7.13 5.91
CA TYR A 114 -9.87 6.40 4.93
C TYR A 114 -8.96 5.50 4.08
N MET A 115 -7.88 6.07 3.56
CA MET A 115 -6.92 5.31 2.75
C MET A 115 -6.29 4.17 3.56
N LEU A 116 -5.93 4.43 4.82
CA LEU A 116 -5.36 3.41 5.69
C LEU A 116 -6.31 2.22 5.83
N THR A 117 -7.60 2.50 5.99
CA THR A 117 -8.63 1.47 6.10
C THR A 117 -8.77 0.68 4.79
N ILE A 118 -8.77 1.38 3.66
CA ILE A 118 -8.87 0.72 2.35
C ILE A 118 -7.68 -0.22 2.14
N LEU A 119 -6.48 0.26 2.40
CA LEU A 119 -5.27 -0.54 2.20
C LEU A 119 -5.23 -1.76 3.12
N PHE A 120 -5.66 -1.58 4.37
CA PHE A 120 -5.68 -2.68 5.33
C PHE A 120 -6.64 -3.78 4.88
N ASN A 121 -7.75 -3.42 4.30
CA ASN A 121 -8.79 -4.36 3.90
C ASN A 121 -8.68 -4.84 2.45
N ALA A 122 -7.89 -4.16 1.62
CA ALA A 122 -7.82 -4.43 0.18
C ALA A 122 -7.53 -5.89 -0.16
N PRO A 123 -6.55 -6.56 0.48
CA PRO A 123 -6.27 -7.95 0.12
C PRO A 123 -7.48 -8.86 0.28
N SER A 124 -8.23 -8.70 1.36
CA SER A 124 -9.41 -9.51 1.62
C SER A 124 -10.58 -9.13 0.72
N THR A 125 -10.78 -7.82 0.53
CA THR A 125 -11.89 -7.31 -0.26
C THR A 125 -11.75 -7.69 -1.74
N ILE A 126 -10.54 -7.54 -2.29
CA ILE A 126 -10.29 -7.87 -3.70
C ILE A 126 -10.45 -9.36 -3.94
N SER A 127 -9.93 -10.19 -3.03
CA SER A 127 -10.06 -11.64 -3.16
C SER A 127 -11.54 -12.04 -3.24
N GLY A 128 -12.36 -11.48 -2.33
CA GLY A 128 -13.79 -11.75 -2.32
C GLY A 128 -14.49 -11.21 -3.55
N TYR A 129 -14.11 -10.02 -4.00
CA TYR A 129 -14.67 -9.40 -5.19
C TYR A 129 -14.42 -10.24 -6.43
N TYR A 130 -13.19 -10.71 -6.63
CA TYR A 130 -12.85 -11.54 -7.79
C TYR A 130 -13.55 -12.88 -7.75
N GLN A 131 -13.68 -13.49 -6.58
CA GLN A 131 -14.42 -14.74 -6.45
C GLN A 131 -15.88 -14.55 -6.83
N ALA A 132 -16.49 -13.45 -6.40
CA ALA A 132 -17.87 -13.13 -6.74
C ALA A 132 -18.03 -12.90 -8.25
N GLU A 133 -17.09 -12.19 -8.86
CA GLU A 133 -17.10 -11.92 -10.31
C GLU A 133 -16.99 -13.22 -11.09
N VAL A 134 -16.07 -14.08 -10.72
CA VAL A 134 -15.88 -15.37 -11.41
C VAL A 134 -17.13 -16.23 -11.29
N SER A 135 -17.71 -16.31 -10.10
CA SER A 135 -18.94 -17.08 -9.88
C SER A 135 -20.08 -16.55 -10.71
N HIS A 136 -20.23 -15.24 -10.77
CA HIS A 136 -21.27 -14.58 -11.56
C HIS A 136 -21.09 -14.88 -13.06
N ASP A 137 -19.89 -14.74 -13.57
CA ASP A 137 -19.57 -15.00 -14.97
C ASP A 137 -19.84 -16.46 -15.33
N TYR A 138 -19.47 -17.38 -14.43
CA TYR A 138 -19.72 -18.82 -14.64
C TYR A 138 -21.20 -19.10 -14.73
N GLN A 139 -22.01 -18.50 -13.84
CA GLN A 139 -23.44 -18.66 -13.88
C GLN A 139 -24.06 -18.11 -15.16
N GLN A 140 -23.58 -16.96 -15.62
CA GLN A 140 -24.03 -16.37 -16.88
C GLN A 140 -23.75 -17.30 -18.06
N LEU A 141 -22.55 -17.87 -18.12
CA LEU A 141 -22.18 -18.79 -19.19
C LEU A 141 -23.05 -20.05 -19.16
N THR A 142 -23.34 -20.59 -17.99
CA THR A 142 -24.18 -21.76 -17.83
C THR A 142 -25.61 -21.50 -18.33
N VAL A 143 -26.16 -20.33 -17.98
CA VAL A 143 -27.50 -19.94 -18.41
C VAL A 143 -27.55 -19.74 -19.94
N ASN A 144 -26.56 -19.10 -20.50
CA ASN A 144 -26.52 -18.77 -21.92
C ASN A 144 -26.26 -19.99 -22.80
N SER A 145 -25.72 -21.08 -22.25
CA SER A 145 -25.43 -22.30 -23.01
C SER A 145 -26.67 -23.20 -23.19
N LYS A 146 -27.77 -22.82 -22.58
CA LYS A 146 -29.02 -23.53 -22.74
C LYS A 146 -29.86 -22.90 -23.84
#